data_1e5f44d5bfc51627872a98eb178f2801
#
_entry.id   1e5f44d5bfc51627872a98eb178f2801
#
_cell.length_a   1.000
_cell.length_b   1.000
_cell.length_c   1.000
_cell.angle_alpha   90.00
_cell.angle_beta   90.00
_cell.angle_gamma   90.00
#
_symmetry.space_group_name_H-M   'P 1'
#
loop_
_entity.id
_entity.type
_entity.pdbx_description
1 polymer ?
#
loop_
_entity_poly.entity_id
_entity_poly.type
_entity_poly.pdbx_seq_one_letter_code
_entity_poly.pdbx_strand_id
1 'polypeptide(L)'
;GRIINMASVSVKEPLSYLALSNSIRAALTTWGKTLSNDLGSNNITVNNILTGYFDTERINQLNSEKAKKLNVDVEQVYEKMKNLVPLKRIGDPKEFGYLLTFLASENAAYIFH
;
A
#
# COMPACT_ATOMS: atom_id res chain seq x y z
N GLY A 1 -11.52 -13.12 -14.06
CA GLY A 1 -11.16 -13.05 -12.63
C GLY A 1 -10.27 -11.87 -12.31
N ARG A 2 -10.13 -11.58 -11.05
CA ARG A 2 -9.35 -10.43 -10.54
C ARG A 2 -8.48 -10.87 -9.37
N ILE A 3 -7.18 -10.62 -9.46
CA ILE A 3 -6.24 -10.77 -8.36
C ILE A 3 -5.68 -9.40 -8.05
N ILE A 4 -5.79 -8.96 -6.82
CA ILE A 4 -5.34 -7.65 -6.38
C ILE A 4 -4.39 -7.83 -5.21
N ASN A 5 -3.12 -7.51 -5.42
CA ASN A 5 -2.08 -7.60 -4.41
C ASN A 5 -1.94 -6.26 -3.71
N MET A 6 -2.01 -6.28 -2.39
CA MET A 6 -1.81 -5.09 -1.57
C MET A 6 -0.33 -5.01 -1.16
N ALA A 7 0.40 -4.15 -1.82
CA ALA A 7 1.81 -3.89 -1.52
C ALA A 7 1.98 -2.54 -0.80
N SER A 8 3.09 -1.88 -0.98
CA SER A 8 3.39 -0.61 -0.30
C SER A 8 4.26 0.26 -1.20
N VAL A 9 4.21 1.56 -1.00
CA VAL A 9 5.15 2.52 -1.61
C VAL A 9 6.59 2.18 -1.28
N SER A 10 6.85 1.44 -0.21
CA SER A 10 8.19 0.97 0.17
C SER A 10 8.86 0.10 -0.89
N VAL A 11 8.12 -0.40 -1.87
CA VAL A 11 8.68 -1.11 -3.03
C VAL A 11 9.50 -0.16 -3.92
N LYS A 12 9.10 1.11 -4.01
CA LYS A 12 9.80 2.15 -4.77
C LYS A 12 10.73 2.98 -3.90
N GLU A 13 10.29 3.30 -2.70
CA GLU A 13 11.02 4.10 -1.72
C GLU A 13 11.10 3.34 -0.41
N PRO A 14 12.14 2.51 -0.22
CA PRO A 14 12.28 1.67 0.97
C PRO A 14 12.24 2.51 2.25
N LEU A 15 11.38 2.11 3.18
CA LEU A 15 11.28 2.77 4.48
C LEU A 15 12.31 2.21 5.45
N SER A 16 12.91 3.10 6.23
CA SER A 16 13.89 2.72 7.25
C SER A 16 13.27 1.77 8.28
N TYR A 17 14.09 0.84 8.78
CA TYR A 17 13.71 -0.14 9.82
C TYR A 17 12.63 -1.15 9.42
N LEU A 18 12.28 -1.26 8.14
CA LEU A 18 11.27 -2.19 7.63
C LEU A 18 11.85 -3.14 6.56
N ALA A 19 13.10 -3.58 6.72
CA ALA A 19 13.79 -4.39 5.73
C ALA A 19 13.02 -5.65 5.31
N LEU A 20 12.48 -6.39 6.27
CA LEU A 20 11.71 -7.61 5.98
C LEU A 20 10.42 -7.28 5.22
N SER A 21 9.67 -6.30 5.69
CA SER A 21 8.43 -5.87 5.02
C SER A 21 8.70 -5.34 3.62
N ASN A 22 9.73 -4.51 3.45
CA ASN A 22 10.13 -3.97 2.15
C ASN A 22 10.46 -5.11 1.17
N SER A 23 11.23 -6.11 1.62
CA SER A 23 11.67 -7.25 0.80
C SER A 23 10.51 -8.14 0.37
N ILE A 24 9.62 -8.49 1.30
CA ILE A 24 8.47 -9.35 1.02
C ILE A 24 7.49 -8.64 0.06
N ARG A 25 7.24 -7.36 0.27
CA ARG A 25 6.33 -6.60 -0.60
C ARG A 25 6.91 -6.40 -2.00
N ALA A 26 8.21 -6.22 -2.13
CA ALA A 26 8.89 -6.18 -3.43
C ALA A 26 8.77 -7.53 -4.16
N ALA A 27 8.96 -8.63 -3.44
CA ALA A 27 8.76 -9.97 -3.99
C ALA A 27 7.33 -10.19 -4.49
N LEU A 28 6.33 -9.76 -3.72
CA LEU A 28 4.92 -9.86 -4.09
C LEU A 28 4.61 -9.10 -5.39
N THR A 29 5.14 -7.90 -5.55
CA THR A 29 4.88 -7.10 -6.76
C THR A 29 5.54 -7.70 -8.00
N THR A 30 6.74 -8.24 -7.88
CA THR A 30 7.43 -8.91 -8.98
C THR A 30 6.71 -10.20 -9.39
N TRP A 31 6.30 -11.00 -8.39
CA TRP A 31 5.48 -12.18 -8.63
C TRP A 31 4.16 -11.82 -9.32
N GLY A 32 3.48 -10.77 -8.87
CA GLY A 32 2.23 -10.31 -9.46
C GLY A 32 2.36 -9.93 -10.93
N LYS A 33 3.46 -9.30 -11.34
CA LYS A 33 3.74 -8.99 -12.75
C LYS A 33 3.89 -10.26 -13.60
N THR A 34 4.65 -11.22 -13.11
CA THR A 34 4.80 -12.51 -13.78
C THR A 34 3.46 -13.20 -13.93
N LEU A 35 2.71 -13.28 -12.84
CA LEU A 35 1.39 -13.91 -12.81
C LEU A 35 0.40 -13.24 -13.77
N SER A 36 0.49 -11.92 -13.94
CA SER A 36 -0.36 -11.17 -14.89
C SER A 36 -0.14 -11.64 -16.33
N ASN A 37 1.11 -11.90 -16.70
CA ASN A 37 1.43 -12.43 -18.03
C ASN A 37 0.92 -13.87 -18.21
N ASP A 38 1.09 -14.70 -17.19
CA ASP A 38 0.70 -16.12 -17.23
C ASP A 38 -0.81 -16.32 -17.31
N LEU A 39 -1.58 -15.47 -16.63
CA LEU A 39 -3.02 -15.62 -16.48
C LEU A 39 -3.84 -14.75 -17.45
N GLY A 40 -3.21 -13.85 -18.18
CA GLY A 40 -3.92 -12.93 -19.07
C GLY A 40 -4.78 -13.63 -20.11
N SER A 41 -4.30 -14.73 -20.70
CA SER A 41 -5.05 -15.54 -21.67
C SER A 41 -6.29 -16.21 -21.09
N ASN A 42 -6.36 -16.36 -19.76
CA ASN A 42 -7.50 -16.89 -19.03
C ASN A 42 -8.49 -15.79 -18.61
N ASN A 43 -8.33 -14.57 -19.09
CA ASN A 43 -9.14 -13.42 -18.73
C ASN A 43 -9.10 -13.12 -17.21
N ILE A 44 -7.91 -13.26 -16.62
CA ILE A 44 -7.64 -12.93 -15.23
C ILE A 44 -6.65 -11.76 -15.21
N THR A 45 -7.06 -10.67 -14.60
CA THR A 45 -6.17 -9.52 -14.39
C THR A 45 -5.51 -9.60 -13.02
N VAL A 46 -4.25 -9.21 -12.97
CA VAL A 46 -3.49 -9.12 -11.71
C VAL A 46 -2.97 -7.70 -11.57
N ASN A 47 -3.31 -7.05 -10.47
CA ASN A 47 -2.90 -5.68 -10.19
C ASN A 47 -2.18 -5.59 -8.85
N ASN A 48 -1.11 -4.81 -8.81
CA ASN A 48 -0.40 -4.51 -7.57
C ASN A 48 -0.70 -3.07 -7.16
N ILE A 49 -1.20 -2.87 -5.95
CA ILE A 49 -1.47 -1.55 -5.41
C ILE A 49 -0.39 -1.20 -4.39
N LEU A 50 0.29 -0.09 -4.63
CA LEU A 50 1.30 0.44 -3.73
C LEU A 50 0.64 1.46 -2.79
N THR A 51 0.27 1.02 -1.60
CA THR A 51 -0.43 1.86 -0.64
C THR A 51 0.51 2.87 0.02
N GLY A 52 0.02 4.10 0.17
CA GLY A 52 0.63 5.10 1.03
C GLY A 52 0.13 5.01 2.47
N TYR A 53 -0.05 6.16 3.11
CA TYR A 53 -0.48 6.23 4.51
C TYR A 53 -2.00 6.38 4.61
N PHE A 54 -2.63 5.40 5.26
CA PHE A 54 -4.05 5.40 5.58
C PHE A 54 -4.25 5.31 7.09
N ASP A 55 -5.32 5.93 7.58
CA ASP A 55 -5.66 5.93 9.01
C ASP A 55 -6.21 4.58 9.42
N THR A 56 -5.28 3.70 9.80
CA THR A 56 -5.56 2.33 10.23
C THR A 56 -5.01 2.10 11.64
N GLU A 57 -5.51 1.08 12.31
CA GLU A 57 -4.98 0.66 13.60
C GLU A 57 -3.49 0.34 13.55
N ARG A 58 -3.01 -0.25 12.45
CA ARG A 58 -1.58 -0.55 12.27
C ARG A 58 -0.72 0.71 12.26
N ILE A 59 -1.17 1.76 11.57
CA ILE A 59 -0.47 3.06 11.56
C ILE A 59 -0.48 3.67 12.97
N ASN A 60 -1.60 3.58 13.67
CA ASN A 60 -1.70 4.09 15.05
C ASN A 60 -0.71 3.39 15.98
N GLN A 61 -0.59 2.06 15.89
CA GLN A 61 0.37 1.29 16.67
C GLN A 61 1.81 1.68 16.34
N LEU A 62 2.17 1.74 15.06
CA LEU A 62 3.52 2.10 14.61
C LEU A 62 3.91 3.52 15.06
N ASN A 63 3.00 4.46 14.97
CA ASN A 63 3.25 5.84 15.37
C ASN A 63 3.36 5.97 16.89
N SER A 64 2.56 5.24 17.65
CA SER A 64 2.66 5.20 19.12
C SER A 64 4.00 4.61 19.58
N GLU A 65 4.45 3.53 18.97
CA GLU A 65 5.75 2.93 19.26
C GLU A 65 6.90 3.87 18.90
N LYS A 66 6.82 4.53 17.76
CA LYS A 66 7.82 5.50 17.31
C LYS A 66 7.90 6.69 18.25
N ALA A 67 6.76 7.21 18.70
CA ALA A 67 6.69 8.30 19.66
C ALA A 67 7.38 7.93 20.98
N LYS A 68 7.16 6.72 21.48
CA LYS A 68 7.83 6.22 22.69
C LYS A 68 9.34 6.11 22.51
N LYS A 69 9.81 5.57 21.39
CA LYS A 69 11.24 5.44 21.10
C LYS A 69 11.94 6.78 20.99
N LEU A 70 11.29 7.77 20.40
CA LEU A 70 11.84 9.13 20.22
C LEU A 70 11.58 10.04 21.40
N ASN A 71 10.82 9.60 22.39
CA ASN A 71 10.39 10.41 23.55
C ASN A 71 9.75 11.74 23.12
N VAL A 72 8.80 11.66 22.18
CA VAL A 72 8.03 12.80 21.68
C VAL A 72 6.54 12.50 21.75
N ASP A 73 5.70 13.52 21.60
CA ASP A 73 4.26 13.33 21.48
C ASP A 73 3.90 12.61 20.20
N VAL A 74 2.91 11.70 20.25
CA VAL A 74 2.44 10.97 19.09
C VAL A 74 1.94 11.91 17.98
N GLU A 75 1.39 13.05 18.34
CA GLU A 75 0.93 14.07 17.39
C GLU A 75 2.06 14.61 16.52
N GLN A 76 3.27 14.75 17.07
CA GLN A 76 4.45 15.15 16.31
C GLN A 76 4.83 14.11 15.25
N VAL A 77 4.65 12.83 15.56
CA VAL A 77 4.89 11.74 14.60
C VAL A 77 3.88 11.81 13.45
N TYR A 78 2.60 12.03 13.77
CA TYR A 78 1.56 12.21 12.74
C TYR A 78 1.78 13.44 11.87
N GLU A 79 2.19 14.57 12.43
CA GLU A 79 2.48 15.78 11.66
C GLU A 79 3.64 15.57 10.67
N LYS A 80 4.70 14.90 11.08
CA LYS A 80 5.80 14.54 10.16
C LYS A 80 5.31 13.63 9.04
N MET A 81 4.47 12.64 9.36
CA MET A 81 3.89 11.73 8.38
C MET A 81 3.02 12.49 7.36
N LYS A 82 2.14 13.38 7.81
CA LYS A 82 1.31 14.21 6.95
C LYS A 82 2.14 15.09 6.03
N ASN A 83 3.25 15.64 6.53
CA ASN A 83 4.12 16.50 5.74
C ASN A 83 4.83 15.77 4.60
N LEU A 84 5.01 14.46 4.69
CA LEU A 84 5.54 13.63 3.60
C LEU A 84 4.52 13.42 2.48
N VAL A 85 3.25 13.60 2.76
CA VAL A 85 2.17 13.43 1.79
C VAL A 85 1.88 14.78 1.11
N PRO A 86 1.86 14.85 -0.22
CA PRO A 86 1.55 16.11 -0.92
C PRO A 86 0.22 16.72 -0.50
N LEU A 87 -0.80 15.91 -0.24
CA LEU A 87 -2.12 16.39 0.21
C LEU A 87 -2.16 16.81 1.68
N LYS A 88 -1.05 16.63 2.42
CA LYS A 88 -0.91 17.03 3.83
C LYS A 88 -1.96 16.41 4.76
N ARG A 89 -2.42 15.23 4.44
CA ARG A 89 -3.32 14.43 5.26
C ARG A 89 -3.04 12.93 5.07
N ILE A 90 -3.49 12.14 6.01
CA ILE A 90 -3.51 10.68 5.91
C ILE A 90 -4.84 10.28 5.24
N GLY A 91 -4.82 9.27 4.38
CA GLY A 91 -6.01 8.83 3.67
C GLY A 91 -7.02 8.11 4.57
N ASP A 92 -8.30 8.26 4.27
CA ASP A 92 -9.35 7.42 4.87
C ASP A 92 -9.29 6.03 4.21
N PRO A 93 -9.34 4.93 4.95
CA PRO A 93 -9.40 3.58 4.39
C PRO A 93 -10.49 3.37 3.33
N LYS A 94 -11.61 4.08 3.42
CA LYS A 94 -12.67 4.06 2.40
C LYS A 94 -12.19 4.53 1.03
N GLU A 95 -11.31 5.50 0.98
CA GLU A 95 -10.73 6.00 -0.28
C GLU A 95 -9.97 4.90 -1.00
N PHE A 96 -9.29 4.05 -0.25
CA PHE A 96 -8.63 2.86 -0.78
C PHE A 96 -9.65 1.81 -1.24
N GLY A 97 -10.70 1.61 -0.47
CA GLY A 97 -11.78 0.68 -0.80
C GLY A 97 -12.47 1.00 -2.13
N TYR A 98 -12.62 2.27 -2.48
CA TYR A 98 -13.19 2.69 -3.76
C TYR A 98 -12.34 2.21 -4.96
N LEU A 99 -11.02 2.32 -4.85
CA LEU A 99 -10.12 1.81 -5.87
C LEU A 99 -10.20 0.28 -5.99
N LEU A 100 -10.21 -0.43 -4.85
CA LEU A 100 -10.35 -1.88 -4.83
C LEU A 100 -11.65 -2.34 -5.50
N THR A 101 -12.75 -1.70 -5.18
CA THR A 101 -14.06 -2.01 -5.75
C THR A 101 -14.05 -1.84 -7.27
N PHE A 102 -13.47 -0.76 -7.76
CA PHE A 102 -13.32 -0.52 -9.19
C PHE A 102 -12.48 -1.62 -9.86
N LEU A 103 -11.30 -1.92 -9.32
CA LEU A 103 -10.39 -2.94 -9.88
C LEU A 103 -11.00 -4.35 -9.85
N ALA A 104 -11.86 -4.63 -8.88
CA ALA A 104 -12.56 -5.91 -8.78
C ALA A 104 -13.75 -6.01 -9.77
N SER A 105 -14.20 -4.91 -10.32
CA SER A 105 -15.37 -4.85 -11.19
C SER A 105 -15.05 -5.24 -12.64
N GLU A 106 -16.10 -5.44 -13.42
CA GLU A 106 -15.97 -5.67 -14.87
C GLU A 106 -15.46 -4.43 -15.62
N ASN A 107 -15.64 -3.24 -15.05
CA ASN A 107 -15.15 -2.00 -15.63
C ASN A 107 -13.62 -1.91 -15.70
N ALA A 108 -12.92 -2.74 -14.94
CA ALA A 108 -11.46 -2.84 -14.93
C ALA A 108 -10.93 -4.01 -15.76
N ALA A 109 -11.69 -4.51 -16.72
CA ALA A 109 -11.35 -5.73 -17.48
C ALA A 109 -10.05 -5.60 -18.29
N TYR A 110 -9.64 -4.39 -18.65
CA TYR A 110 -8.41 -4.13 -19.40
C TYR A 110 -7.34 -3.41 -18.58
N ILE A 111 -7.46 -3.46 -17.25
CA ILE A 111 -6.46 -2.90 -16.33
C ILE A 111 -5.69 -4.06 -15.69
N PHE A 112 -4.38 -4.11 -15.91
CA PHE A 112 -3.53 -5.17 -15.39
C PHE A 112 -2.13 -4.67 -15.04
N HIS A 113 -1.55 -5.33 -14.02
CA HIS A 113 -0.31 -4.98 -13.32
C HIS A 113 -0.05 -3.50 -13.15
#